data_4a27f93cac4deabb5c220817520fa33b
#
_entry.id   4a27f93cac4deabb5c220817520fa33b
#
_cell.length_a   1.000
_cell.length_b   1.000
_cell.length_c   1.000
_cell.angle_alpha   90.00
_cell.angle_beta   90.00
_cell.angle_gamma   90.00
#
_symmetry.space_group_name_H-M   'P 1'
#
loop_
_entity.id
_entity.type
_entity.pdbx_description
1 polymer ?
#
loop_
_entity_poly.entity_id
_entity_poly.type
_entity_poly.pdbx_seq_one_letter_code
_entity_poly.pdbx_strand_id
1 'polypeptide(L)'
;SEREILAASMAKKTIDTLHNSKICNSITVVTNDSNLHLDYSTSYFTNSSLNNGLNEAIYAQTINDTILIMHADLPKINERDLHELAYSFDVKKVSIISDLSRQGTNCLMFNSSISFDLKFGFNSYNLFLDEFKNNELNFQDISIESLQDDLDSEEDYFKLIKYINS
;
A
#
# COMPACT_ATOMS: atom_id res chain seq x y z
N SER A 1 4.29 -11.99 -19.84
CA SER A 1 5.44 -11.11 -20.08
C SER A 1 6.35 -11.07 -18.85
N GLU A 2 7.58 -10.62 -19.02
CA GLU A 2 8.51 -10.45 -17.88
C GLU A 2 7.97 -9.47 -16.83
N ARG A 3 7.29 -8.42 -17.26
CA ARG A 3 6.66 -7.45 -16.36
C ARG A 3 5.55 -8.06 -15.52
N GLU A 4 4.73 -8.92 -16.10
CA GLU A 4 3.66 -9.62 -15.38
C GLU A 4 4.23 -10.61 -14.37
N ILE A 5 5.27 -11.34 -14.73
CA ILE A 5 5.98 -12.26 -13.83
C ILE A 5 6.60 -11.47 -12.68
N LEU A 6 7.24 -10.34 -12.97
CA LEU A 6 7.84 -9.48 -11.96
C LEU A 6 6.79 -8.91 -11.01
N ALA A 7 5.67 -8.41 -11.55
CA ALA A 7 4.57 -7.88 -10.74
C ALA A 7 4.00 -8.95 -9.80
N ALA A 8 3.81 -10.17 -10.29
CA ALA A 8 3.34 -11.29 -9.47
C ALA A 8 4.35 -11.65 -8.38
N SER A 9 5.65 -11.63 -8.69
CA SER A 9 6.72 -11.88 -7.71
C SER A 9 6.75 -10.81 -6.62
N MET A 10 6.58 -9.55 -6.98
CA MET A 10 6.54 -8.45 -6.02
C MET A 10 5.30 -8.54 -5.11
N ALA A 11 4.14 -8.83 -5.68
CA ALA A 11 2.91 -9.00 -4.91
C ALA A 11 3.05 -10.15 -3.90
N LYS A 12 3.59 -11.29 -4.34
CA LYS A 12 3.86 -12.43 -3.46
C LYS A 12 4.82 -12.05 -2.34
N LYS A 13 5.93 -11.38 -2.64
CA LYS A 13 6.90 -10.94 -1.65
C LYS A 13 6.26 -9.98 -0.64
N THR A 14 5.46 -9.04 -1.10
CA THR A 14 4.76 -8.08 -0.24
C THR A 14 3.83 -8.79 0.74
N ILE A 15 3.02 -9.73 0.25
CA ILE A 15 2.07 -10.48 1.09
C ILE A 15 2.81 -11.38 2.07
N ASP A 16 3.82 -12.12 1.61
CA ASP A 16 4.61 -13.00 2.46
C ASP A 16 5.29 -12.19 3.58
N THR A 17 5.83 -11.02 3.27
CA THR A 17 6.50 -10.13 4.24
C THR A 17 5.49 -9.57 5.25
N LEU A 18 4.33 -9.11 4.79
CA LEU A 18 3.25 -8.66 5.68
C LEU A 18 2.77 -9.79 6.60
N HIS A 19 2.55 -10.99 6.05
CA HIS A 19 2.14 -12.15 6.84
C HIS A 19 3.17 -12.51 7.91
N ASN A 20 4.44 -12.60 7.53
CA ASN A 20 5.52 -12.97 8.44
C ASN A 20 5.80 -11.90 9.49
N SER A 21 5.57 -10.64 9.18
CA SER A 21 5.74 -9.53 10.13
C SER A 21 4.74 -9.57 11.28
N LYS A 22 3.58 -10.18 11.06
CA LYS A 22 2.45 -10.27 12.02
C LYS A 22 1.87 -8.92 12.44
N ILE A 23 2.09 -7.87 11.66
CA ILE A 23 1.48 -6.55 11.93
C ILE A 23 0.01 -6.49 11.50
N CYS A 24 -0.44 -7.40 10.63
CA CYS A 24 -1.80 -7.46 10.10
C CYS A 24 -2.52 -8.70 10.59
N ASN A 25 -3.80 -8.55 10.96
CA ASN A 25 -4.68 -9.68 11.27
C ASN A 25 -5.21 -10.36 10.01
N SER A 26 -5.39 -9.60 8.93
CA SER A 26 -5.84 -10.10 7.64
C SER A 26 -5.24 -9.27 6.51
N ILE A 27 -5.10 -9.88 5.35
CA ILE A 27 -4.60 -9.23 4.14
C ILE A 27 -5.61 -9.45 3.02
N THR A 28 -6.01 -8.38 2.37
CA THR A 28 -6.91 -8.41 1.22
C THR A 28 -6.21 -7.84 0.01
N VAL A 29 -6.22 -8.57 -1.09
CA VAL A 29 -5.69 -8.11 -2.38
C VAL A 29 -6.86 -7.61 -3.21
N VAL A 30 -6.87 -6.33 -3.54
CA VAL A 30 -7.85 -5.73 -4.42
C VAL A 30 -7.35 -5.86 -5.85
N THR A 31 -8.10 -6.54 -6.70
CA THR A 31 -7.64 -6.93 -8.04
C THR A 31 -8.77 -6.93 -9.06
N ASN A 32 -8.43 -6.72 -10.31
CA ASN A 32 -9.35 -6.94 -11.44
C ASN A 32 -9.14 -8.30 -12.13
N ASP A 33 -8.25 -9.12 -11.60
CA ASP A 33 -8.02 -10.48 -12.07
C ASP A 33 -8.80 -11.48 -11.20
N SER A 34 -9.88 -12.03 -11.74
CA SER A 34 -10.74 -12.97 -11.02
C SER A 34 -10.07 -14.31 -10.71
N ASN A 35 -8.93 -14.59 -11.33
CA ASN A 35 -8.18 -15.84 -11.14
C ASN A 35 -7.00 -15.66 -10.19
N LEU A 36 -6.75 -14.46 -9.70
CA LEU A 36 -5.62 -14.21 -8.80
C LEU A 36 -5.92 -14.77 -7.41
N HIS A 37 -5.08 -15.71 -6.99
CA HIS A 37 -5.08 -16.28 -5.64
C HIS A 37 -3.66 -16.30 -5.12
N LEU A 38 -3.41 -15.59 -4.03
CA LEU A 38 -2.12 -15.56 -3.36
C LEU A 38 -2.29 -16.08 -1.93
N ASP A 39 -1.32 -16.87 -1.49
CA ASP A 39 -1.33 -17.43 -0.13
C ASP A 39 -1.36 -16.31 0.92
N TYR A 40 -1.98 -16.59 2.06
CA TYR A 40 -2.09 -15.67 3.20
C TYR A 40 -2.94 -14.43 2.95
N SER A 41 -3.72 -14.41 1.88
CA SER A 41 -4.58 -13.29 1.54
C SER A 41 -5.95 -13.75 1.04
N THR A 42 -6.90 -12.83 1.08
CA THR A 42 -8.19 -12.95 0.43
C THR A 42 -8.21 -11.99 -0.76
N SER A 43 -8.67 -12.46 -1.91
CA SER A 43 -8.82 -11.61 -3.09
C SER A 43 -10.19 -10.94 -3.11
N TYR A 44 -10.21 -9.63 -3.31
CA TYR A 44 -11.41 -8.87 -3.60
C TYR A 44 -11.38 -8.46 -5.07
N PHE A 45 -12.22 -9.12 -5.87
CA PHE A 45 -12.31 -8.84 -7.30
C PHE A 45 -13.23 -7.65 -7.56
N THR A 46 -12.76 -6.72 -8.38
CA THR A 46 -13.56 -5.56 -8.81
C THR A 46 -13.13 -5.06 -10.18
N ASN A 47 -14.08 -4.54 -10.95
CA ASN A 47 -13.83 -3.81 -12.21
C ASN A 47 -13.88 -2.29 -12.02
N SER A 48 -14.08 -1.81 -10.82
CA SER A 48 -14.09 -0.39 -10.49
C SER A 48 -12.69 0.24 -10.65
N SER A 49 -12.63 1.56 -10.71
CA SER A 49 -11.36 2.29 -10.64
C SER A 49 -10.64 1.99 -9.33
N LEU A 50 -9.34 2.28 -9.27
CA LEU A 50 -8.51 1.96 -8.11
C LEU A 50 -9.11 2.49 -6.79
N ASN A 51 -9.42 3.78 -6.72
CA ASN A 51 -9.95 4.37 -5.48
C ASN A 51 -11.32 3.80 -5.11
N ASN A 52 -12.21 3.61 -6.09
CA ASN A 52 -13.51 3.02 -5.84
C ASN A 52 -13.40 1.55 -5.42
N GLY A 53 -12.52 0.79 -6.07
CA GLY A 53 -12.29 -0.61 -5.73
C GLY A 53 -11.76 -0.78 -4.32
N LEU A 54 -10.83 0.07 -3.89
CA LEU A 54 -10.31 0.08 -2.51
C LEU A 54 -11.43 0.43 -1.52
N ASN A 55 -12.23 1.44 -1.80
CA ASN A 55 -13.39 1.80 -0.95
C ASN A 55 -14.40 0.65 -0.83
N GLU A 56 -14.72 -0.01 -1.94
CA GLU A 56 -15.60 -1.19 -1.94
C GLU A 56 -15.06 -2.30 -1.04
N ALA A 57 -13.78 -2.61 -1.17
CA ALA A 57 -13.14 -3.67 -0.38
C ALA A 57 -13.13 -3.33 1.11
N ILE A 58 -12.82 -2.09 1.46
CA ILE A 58 -12.84 -1.61 2.86
C ILE A 58 -14.24 -1.70 3.43
N TYR A 59 -15.23 -1.21 2.69
CA TYR A 59 -16.62 -1.21 3.14
C TYR A 59 -17.16 -2.63 3.33
N ALA A 60 -16.82 -3.56 2.43
CA ALA A 60 -17.29 -4.94 2.48
C ALA A 60 -16.81 -5.70 3.72
N GLN A 61 -15.70 -5.28 4.33
CA GLN A 61 -15.10 -5.99 5.47
C GLN A 61 -15.62 -5.52 6.83
N THR A 62 -16.44 -4.47 6.88
CA THR A 62 -16.97 -3.91 8.15
C THR A 62 -15.89 -3.71 9.21
N ILE A 63 -14.83 -3.02 8.82
CA ILE A 63 -13.64 -2.83 9.66
C ILE A 63 -13.90 -1.77 10.73
N ASN A 64 -13.56 -2.06 11.98
CA ASN A 64 -13.59 -1.13 13.11
C ASN A 64 -12.20 -0.99 13.74
N ASP A 65 -11.15 -0.94 12.92
CA ASP A 65 -9.78 -0.96 13.40
C ASP A 65 -8.87 -0.20 12.44
N THR A 66 -7.58 -0.42 12.57
CA THR A 66 -6.57 0.18 11.72
C THR A 66 -6.57 -0.45 10.33
N ILE A 67 -6.50 0.41 9.33
CA ILE A 67 -6.38 0.03 7.92
C ILE A 67 -4.99 0.43 7.43
N LEU A 68 -4.31 -0.51 6.77
CA LEU A 68 -3.09 -0.26 6.02
C LEU A 68 -3.36 -0.53 4.55
N ILE A 69 -3.28 0.52 3.73
CA ILE A 69 -3.30 0.40 2.26
C ILE A 69 -1.87 0.47 1.79
N MET A 70 -1.44 -0.50 1.00
CA MET A 70 -0.07 -0.60 0.53
C MET A 70 -0.02 -1.04 -0.92
N HIS A 71 0.84 -0.40 -1.72
CA HIS A 71 1.15 -0.85 -3.06
C HIS A 71 1.94 -2.17 -3.02
N ALA A 72 1.72 -3.02 -4.01
CA ALA A 72 2.34 -4.33 -4.08
C ALA A 72 3.68 -4.33 -4.84
N ASP A 73 4.16 -3.18 -5.29
CA ASP A 73 5.37 -3.02 -6.11
C ASP A 73 6.56 -2.46 -5.33
N LEU A 74 6.73 -2.92 -4.10
CA LEU A 74 7.79 -2.47 -3.19
C LEU A 74 8.85 -3.57 -3.02
N PRO A 75 9.82 -3.68 -3.95
CA PRO A 75 10.74 -4.81 -3.99
C PRO A 75 11.70 -4.89 -2.79
N LYS A 76 11.88 -3.80 -2.06
CA LYS A 76 12.74 -3.73 -0.88
C LYS A 76 12.02 -3.96 0.44
N ILE A 77 10.71 -4.22 0.40
CA ILE A 77 9.90 -4.43 1.61
C ILE A 77 10.55 -5.48 2.53
N ASN A 78 10.56 -5.22 3.82
CA ASN A 78 11.11 -6.13 4.82
C ASN A 78 10.34 -6.03 6.15
N GLU A 79 10.44 -7.07 6.97
CA GLU A 79 9.70 -7.15 8.22
C GLU A 79 10.08 -6.06 9.23
N ARG A 80 11.37 -5.74 9.33
CA ARG A 80 11.85 -4.72 10.27
C ARG A 80 11.20 -3.37 10.00
N ASP A 81 11.13 -2.97 8.74
CA ASP A 81 10.58 -1.67 8.35
C ASP A 81 9.06 -1.64 8.48
N LEU A 82 8.38 -2.76 8.31
CA LEU A 82 6.96 -2.89 8.63
C LEU A 82 6.70 -2.73 10.14
N HIS A 83 7.56 -3.26 11.00
CA HIS A 83 7.48 -3.04 12.43
C HIS A 83 7.73 -1.58 12.80
N GLU A 84 8.66 -0.91 12.12
CA GLU A 84 8.91 0.52 12.29
C GLU A 84 7.67 1.34 11.92
N LEU A 85 7.00 1.02 10.80
CA LEU A 85 5.76 1.66 10.40
C LEU A 85 4.67 1.48 11.48
N ALA A 86 4.46 0.26 11.93
CA ALA A 86 3.45 -0.04 12.95
C ALA A 86 3.75 0.66 14.28
N TYR A 87 5.02 0.73 14.66
CA TYR A 87 5.45 1.42 15.89
C TYR A 87 5.24 2.94 15.80
N SER A 88 5.44 3.52 14.61
CA SER A 88 5.28 4.96 14.37
C SER A 88 3.81 5.40 14.24
N PHE A 89 2.91 4.45 14.13
CA PHE A 89 1.49 4.74 13.90
C PHE A 89 0.85 5.45 15.08
N ASP A 90 0.12 6.54 14.76
CA ASP A 90 -0.70 7.28 15.71
C ASP A 90 -2.17 7.16 15.29
N VAL A 91 -2.99 6.57 16.15
CA VAL A 91 -4.42 6.32 15.86
C VAL A 91 -5.22 7.58 15.55
N LYS A 92 -4.74 8.74 15.97
CA LYS A 92 -5.38 10.04 15.74
C LYS A 92 -4.99 10.70 14.42
N LYS A 93 -4.06 10.10 13.69
CA LYS A 93 -3.49 10.67 12.48
C LYS A 93 -3.62 9.72 11.30
N VAL A 94 -3.61 10.28 10.10
CA VAL A 94 -3.35 9.51 8.88
C VAL A 94 -1.84 9.49 8.67
N SER A 95 -1.27 8.29 8.61
CA SER A 95 0.15 8.11 8.25
C SER A 95 0.24 7.93 6.74
N ILE A 96 1.10 8.70 6.09
CA ILE A 96 1.33 8.64 4.66
C ILE A 96 2.80 8.38 4.38
N ILE A 97 3.06 7.46 3.46
CA ILE A 97 4.40 7.21 2.90
C ILE A 97 4.35 7.49 1.40
N SER A 98 5.09 8.51 0.96
CA SER A 98 5.23 8.84 -0.45
C SER A 98 6.19 7.88 -1.16
N ASP A 99 6.21 7.93 -2.49
CA ASP A 99 7.36 7.43 -3.24
C ASP A 99 8.58 8.34 -3.02
N LEU A 100 9.76 7.94 -3.54
CA LEU A 100 10.98 8.73 -3.37
C LEU A 100 10.91 10.08 -4.07
N SER A 101 10.16 10.19 -5.16
CA SER A 101 9.96 11.45 -5.88
C SER A 101 9.00 12.42 -5.18
N ARG A 102 8.30 11.97 -4.15
CA ARG A 102 7.26 12.70 -3.41
C ARG A 102 6.11 13.18 -4.31
N GLN A 103 5.75 12.35 -5.27
CA GLN A 103 4.62 12.57 -6.17
C GLN A 103 3.54 11.52 -5.98
N GLY A 104 3.91 10.26 -5.84
CA GLY A 104 3.01 9.16 -5.57
C GLY A 104 2.91 8.81 -4.09
N THR A 105 1.97 7.94 -3.76
CA THR A 105 1.73 7.46 -2.40
C THR A 105 1.79 5.94 -2.39
N ASN A 106 2.72 5.37 -1.63
CA ASN A 106 2.92 3.92 -1.55
C ASN A 106 2.17 3.28 -0.39
N CYS A 107 1.97 4.00 0.71
CA CYS A 107 1.26 3.49 1.87
C CYS A 107 0.40 4.58 2.52
N LEU A 108 -0.77 4.16 3.02
CA LEU A 108 -1.60 4.91 3.96
C LEU A 108 -1.93 4.01 5.14
N MET A 109 -1.82 4.54 6.35
CA MET A 109 -2.23 3.82 7.56
C MET A 109 -3.07 4.74 8.44
N PHE A 110 -4.28 4.31 8.79
CA PHE A 110 -5.22 5.15 9.51
C PHE A 110 -6.27 4.30 10.23
N ASN A 111 -6.86 4.85 11.26
CA ASN A 111 -8.02 4.22 11.91
C ASN A 111 -9.27 4.39 11.04
N SER A 112 -10.09 3.37 10.96
CA SER A 112 -11.31 3.35 10.13
C SER A 112 -12.34 4.42 10.50
N SER A 113 -12.24 5.01 11.70
CA SER A 113 -13.11 6.13 12.11
C SER A 113 -12.77 7.45 11.43
N ILE A 114 -11.59 7.57 10.84
CA ILE A 114 -11.17 8.78 10.12
C ILE A 114 -11.72 8.69 8.69
N SER A 115 -12.49 9.70 8.29
CA SER A 115 -13.14 9.75 6.98
C SER A 115 -12.44 10.75 6.06
N PHE A 116 -12.05 10.29 4.88
CA PHE A 116 -11.49 11.11 3.80
C PHE A 116 -11.61 10.36 2.48
N ASP A 117 -11.47 11.09 1.37
CA ASP A 117 -11.52 10.50 0.04
C ASP A 117 -10.17 9.95 -0.38
N LEU A 118 -10.14 8.75 -0.96
CA LEU A 118 -8.94 8.18 -1.54
C LEU A 118 -8.56 8.91 -2.83
N LYS A 119 -7.28 9.22 -2.98
CA LYS A 119 -6.72 10.04 -4.06
C LYS A 119 -5.55 9.34 -4.78
N PHE A 120 -5.51 8.01 -4.78
CA PHE A 120 -4.45 7.28 -5.49
C PHE A 120 -4.49 7.60 -6.99
N GLY A 121 -3.30 7.56 -7.62
CA GLY A 121 -3.11 7.88 -9.02
C GLY A 121 -2.06 8.97 -9.20
N PHE A 122 -2.10 9.65 -10.34
CA PHE A 122 -1.14 10.69 -10.67
C PHE A 122 -1.11 11.80 -9.61
N ASN A 123 0.09 12.17 -9.15
CA ASN A 123 0.33 13.21 -8.15
C ASN A 123 -0.41 12.98 -6.82
N SER A 124 -0.66 11.72 -6.47
CA SER A 124 -1.48 11.34 -5.32
C SER A 124 -0.97 11.88 -3.99
N TYR A 125 0.35 11.97 -3.80
CA TYR A 125 0.92 12.50 -2.55
C TYR A 125 0.41 13.92 -2.26
N ASN A 126 0.51 14.81 -3.22
CA ASN A 126 0.04 16.18 -3.07
C ASN A 126 -1.48 16.26 -2.95
N LEU A 127 -2.21 15.41 -3.68
CA LEU A 127 -3.68 15.34 -3.57
C LEU A 127 -4.13 14.87 -2.20
N PHE A 128 -3.44 13.91 -1.59
CA PHE A 128 -3.73 13.48 -0.22
C PHE A 128 -3.44 14.59 0.79
N LEU A 129 -2.32 15.30 0.65
CA LEU A 129 -2.03 16.41 1.57
C LEU A 129 -3.10 17.49 1.50
N ASP A 130 -3.58 17.82 0.32
CA ASP A 130 -4.68 18.77 0.13
C ASP A 130 -5.97 18.24 0.76
N GLU A 131 -6.29 16.96 0.55
CA GLU A 131 -7.45 16.30 1.16
C GLU A 131 -7.42 16.37 2.68
N PHE A 132 -6.26 16.10 3.29
CA PHE A 132 -6.11 16.15 4.75
C PHE A 132 -6.28 17.57 5.27
N LYS A 133 -5.70 18.56 4.62
CA LYS A 133 -5.82 19.98 5.00
C LYS A 133 -7.25 20.46 4.85
N ASN A 134 -7.92 20.14 3.74
CA ASN A 134 -9.29 20.56 3.48
C ASN A 134 -10.30 19.98 4.49
N ASN A 135 -10.02 18.79 5.01
CA ASN A 135 -10.86 18.13 6.01
C ASN A 135 -10.35 18.32 7.44
N GLU A 136 -9.36 19.19 7.64
CA GLU A 136 -8.76 19.48 8.95
C GLU A 136 -8.28 18.21 9.68
N LEU A 137 -7.74 17.25 8.92
CA LEU A 137 -7.21 16.01 9.46
C LEU A 137 -5.74 16.15 9.83
N ASN A 138 -5.38 15.61 10.97
CA ASN A 138 -3.99 15.47 11.37
C ASN A 138 -3.35 14.33 10.57
N PHE A 139 -2.16 14.54 10.08
CA PHE A 139 -1.41 13.52 9.36
C PHE A 139 0.07 13.55 9.74
N GLN A 140 0.75 12.44 9.50
CA GLN A 140 2.20 12.36 9.63
C GLN A 140 2.79 11.75 8.36
N ASP A 141 3.83 12.41 7.87
CA ASP A 141 4.60 11.99 6.71
C ASP A 141 5.75 11.10 7.21
N ILE A 142 5.70 9.82 6.91
CA ILE A 142 6.67 8.84 7.38
C ILE A 142 7.64 8.52 6.25
N SER A 143 8.93 8.62 6.52
CA SER A 143 9.99 8.27 5.60
C SER A 143 10.62 6.95 5.98
N ILE A 144 10.35 5.90 5.20
CA ILE A 144 10.97 4.57 5.28
C ILE A 144 11.36 4.19 3.86
N GLU A 145 12.64 4.25 3.55
CA GLU A 145 13.15 4.11 2.18
C GLU A 145 12.68 2.84 1.48
N SER A 146 12.67 1.70 2.17
CA SER A 146 12.22 0.43 1.59
C SER A 146 10.75 0.43 1.17
N LEU A 147 9.93 1.28 1.78
CA LEU A 147 8.50 1.45 1.45
C LEU A 147 8.27 2.61 0.47
N GLN A 148 9.30 3.39 0.18
CA GLN A 148 9.24 4.50 -0.79
C GLN A 148 9.79 4.12 -2.16
N ASP A 149 10.64 3.10 -2.21
CA ASP A 149 11.32 2.66 -3.43
C ASP A 149 10.42 1.67 -4.19
N ASP A 150 9.62 2.19 -5.09
CA ASP A 150 8.70 1.42 -5.92
C ASP A 150 9.23 1.23 -7.36
N LEU A 151 8.55 0.45 -8.17
CA LEU A 151 8.94 0.12 -9.52
C LEU A 151 8.06 0.89 -10.51
N ASP A 152 8.45 2.13 -10.83
CA ASP A 152 7.68 3.02 -11.71
C ASP A 152 8.12 2.99 -13.17
N SER A 153 9.38 2.65 -13.44
CA SER A 153 9.97 2.76 -14.77
C SER A 153 10.80 1.54 -15.13
N GLU A 154 11.16 1.44 -16.40
CA GLU A 154 12.05 0.40 -16.89
C GLU A 154 13.46 0.49 -16.27
N GLU A 155 13.93 1.70 -16.00
CA GLU A 155 15.18 1.92 -15.28
C GLU A 155 15.11 1.37 -13.86
N ASP A 156 14.02 1.64 -13.15
CA ASP A 156 13.79 1.09 -11.81
C ASP A 156 13.67 -0.43 -11.82
N TYR A 157 13.10 -0.99 -12.88
CA TYR A 157 13.03 -2.44 -13.09
C TYR A 157 14.43 -3.09 -13.03
N PHE A 158 15.38 -2.58 -13.80
CA PHE A 158 16.75 -3.13 -13.79
C PHE A 158 17.48 -2.86 -12.48
N LYS A 159 17.29 -1.71 -11.91
CA LYS A 159 17.91 -1.31 -10.64
C LYS A 159 17.48 -2.19 -9.47
N LEU A 160 16.22 -2.56 -9.41
CA LEU A 160 15.61 -3.23 -8.26
C LEU A 160 15.47 -4.74 -8.41
N ILE A 161 15.68 -5.31 -9.60
CA ILE A 161 15.48 -6.73 -9.88
C ILE A 161 16.25 -7.66 -8.95
N LYS A 162 17.42 -7.24 -8.48
CA LYS A 162 18.23 -8.00 -7.52
C LYS A 162 17.55 -8.21 -6.16
N TYR A 163 16.65 -7.31 -5.78
CA TYR A 163 15.90 -7.42 -4.52
C TYR A 163 14.73 -8.40 -4.61
N ILE A 164 14.25 -8.62 -5.81
CA ILE A 164 13.11 -9.51 -6.07
C ILE A 164 13.58 -10.96 -6.20
N ASN A 165 14.74 -11.16 -6.79
CA ASN A 165 15.31 -12.48 -7.04
C ASN A 165 16.18 -13.00 -5.87
N SER A 166 16.34 -12.21 -4.84
CA SER A 166 17.16 -12.61 -3.68
C SER A 166 16.41 -13.51 -2.67
#